data_fed3ac32d2b7cadeb68ab39bb5a6865f
#
_entry.id   fed3ac32d2b7cadeb68ab39bb5a6865f
#
_cell.length_a   1.000
_cell.length_b   1.000
_cell.length_c   1.000
_cell.angle_alpha   90.00
_cell.angle_beta   90.00
_cell.angle_gamma   90.00
#
_symmetry.space_group_name_H-M   'P 1'
#
loop_
_entity.id
_entity.type
_entity.pdbx_description
1 polymer ?
#
loop_
_entity_poly.entity_id
_entity_poly.type
_entity_poly.pdbx_seq_one_letter_code
_entity_poly.pdbx_strand_id
1 'polypeptide(L)'
;TAFMQLESGAVDAVACDLSIAQYQMSAKPDAYVQLPEDLSSEHYAVGVKKGNTELADAITKTLKEMNEDGTIEKLCEKYAEYGLSYTNWILK
;
A
#
# COMPACT_ATOMS: atom_id res chain seq x y z
N THR A 1 2.24 16.04 -8.37
CA THR A 1 3.20 17.17 -8.52
C THR A 1 4.63 16.77 -8.15
N ALA A 2 4.84 16.00 -7.06
CA ALA A 2 6.19 15.58 -6.67
C ALA A 2 6.87 14.75 -7.77
N PHE A 3 6.17 13.82 -8.37
CA PHE A 3 6.72 12.99 -9.46
C PHE A 3 6.96 13.82 -10.73
N MET A 4 6.12 14.81 -10.99
CA MET A 4 6.36 15.74 -12.10
C MET A 4 7.63 16.56 -11.89
N GLN A 5 7.89 17.00 -10.66
CA GLN A 5 9.11 17.72 -10.32
C GLN A 5 10.36 16.82 -10.45
N LEU A 6 10.24 15.55 -10.10
CA LEU A 6 11.32 14.57 -10.29
C LEU A 6 11.60 14.37 -11.78
N GLU A 7 10.57 14.18 -12.61
CA GLU A 7 10.71 13.99 -14.05
C GLU A 7 11.31 15.22 -14.74
N SER A 8 10.96 16.41 -14.29
CA SER A 8 11.48 17.67 -14.86
C SER A 8 12.90 17.99 -14.41
N GLY A 9 13.45 17.27 -13.43
CA GLY A 9 14.76 17.56 -12.88
C GLY A 9 14.78 18.67 -11.82
N ALA A 10 13.59 19.15 -11.40
CA ALA A 10 13.49 20.17 -10.34
C ALA A 10 13.91 19.65 -8.98
N VAL A 11 13.73 18.34 -8.74
CA VAL A 11 14.20 17.65 -7.54
C VAL A 11 14.97 16.39 -7.95
N ASP A 12 15.85 15.92 -7.07
CA ASP A 12 16.68 14.74 -7.33
C ASP A 12 16.06 13.45 -6.83
N ALA A 13 15.14 13.53 -5.87
CA ALA A 13 14.48 12.38 -5.29
C ALA A 13 13.13 12.76 -4.72
N VAL A 14 12.26 11.76 -4.56
CA VAL A 14 10.94 11.89 -3.91
C VAL A 14 10.82 10.85 -2.82
N ALA A 15 10.39 11.29 -1.64
CA ALA A 15 10.03 10.41 -0.53
C ALA A 15 8.51 10.35 -0.42
N CYS A 16 7.95 9.15 -0.40
CA CYS A 16 6.50 8.95 -0.30
C CYS A 16 6.19 7.53 0.19
N ASP A 17 4.90 7.24 0.41
CA ASP A 17 4.45 5.89 0.71
C ASP A 17 4.82 4.93 -0.42
N LEU A 18 5.21 3.72 -0.03
CA LEU A 18 5.62 2.69 -0.98
C LEU A 18 4.52 2.38 -2.01
N SER A 19 3.26 2.28 -1.57
CA SER A 19 2.14 1.99 -2.46
C SER A 19 1.93 3.07 -3.52
N ILE A 20 2.12 4.34 -3.16
CA ILE A 20 2.04 5.46 -4.10
C ILE A 20 3.18 5.40 -5.11
N ALA A 21 4.39 5.16 -4.64
CA ALA A 21 5.56 5.02 -5.51
C ALA A 21 5.40 3.87 -6.50
N GLN A 22 4.97 2.71 -6.02
CA GLN A 22 4.80 1.53 -6.88
C GLN A 22 3.69 1.71 -7.92
N TYR A 23 2.61 2.39 -7.56
CA TYR A 23 1.57 2.75 -8.53
C TYR A 23 2.12 3.64 -9.66
N GLN A 24 2.89 4.68 -9.31
CA GLN A 24 3.53 5.55 -10.31
C GLN A 24 4.53 4.80 -11.17
N MET A 25 5.30 3.91 -10.57
CA MET A 25 6.29 3.09 -11.27
C MET A 25 5.62 2.07 -12.21
N SER A 26 4.45 1.54 -11.85
CA SER A 26 3.70 0.63 -12.71
C SER A 26 3.25 1.30 -14.01
N ALA A 27 2.93 2.60 -13.95
CA ALA A 27 2.54 3.38 -15.11
C ALA A 27 3.74 3.77 -15.99
N LYS A 28 4.92 3.97 -15.39
CA LYS A 28 6.15 4.41 -16.06
C LYS A 28 7.36 3.62 -15.56
N PRO A 29 7.49 2.34 -15.93
CA PRO A 29 8.49 1.44 -15.30
C PRO A 29 9.94 1.86 -15.56
N ASP A 30 10.22 2.58 -16.64
CA ASP A 30 11.57 3.00 -16.99
C ASP A 30 11.93 4.42 -16.52
N ALA A 31 10.97 5.14 -15.91
CA ALA A 31 11.14 6.54 -15.52
C ALA A 31 11.77 6.72 -14.14
N TYR A 32 11.64 5.73 -13.26
CA TYR A 32 12.02 5.83 -11.86
C TYR A 32 12.80 4.60 -11.39
N VAL A 33 13.58 4.78 -10.34
CA VAL A 33 14.19 3.68 -9.61
C VAL A 33 13.85 3.82 -8.11
N GLN A 34 13.50 2.72 -7.48
CA GLN A 34 13.28 2.67 -6.04
C GLN A 34 14.59 2.34 -5.36
N LEU A 35 15.00 3.18 -4.40
CA LEU A 35 16.17 2.89 -3.57
C LEU A 35 15.86 1.78 -2.57
N PRO A 36 16.84 0.93 -2.23
CA PRO A 36 16.60 -0.22 -1.35
C PRO A 36 16.41 0.14 0.13
N GLU A 37 16.79 1.34 0.53
CA GLU A 37 16.71 1.78 1.91
C GLU A 37 15.35 2.39 2.21
N ASP A 38 14.71 1.93 3.29
CA ASP A 38 13.44 2.46 3.75
C ASP A 38 13.68 3.63 4.72
N LEU A 39 12.89 4.70 4.59
CA LEU A 39 12.94 5.83 5.53
C LEU A 39 12.20 5.51 6.83
N SER A 40 11.11 4.76 6.74
CA SER A 40 10.31 4.33 7.88
C SER A 40 9.49 3.11 7.51
N SER A 41 8.93 2.45 8.51
CA SER A 41 7.97 1.36 8.34
C SER A 41 6.69 1.72 9.09
N GLU A 42 5.54 1.54 8.44
CA GLU A 42 4.25 1.87 9.02
C GLU A 42 3.19 0.83 8.66
N HIS A 43 2.07 0.88 9.39
CA HIS A 43 0.91 0.04 9.10
C HIS A 43 -0.26 0.91 8.65
N TYR A 44 -1.00 0.42 7.67
CA TYR A 44 -2.27 1.03 7.27
C TYR A 44 -3.40 0.49 8.15
N ALA A 45 -4.38 1.33 8.39
CA ALA A 45 -5.53 0.96 9.20
C ALA A 45 -6.80 1.62 8.66
N VAL A 46 -7.93 1.01 8.98
CA VAL A 46 -9.25 1.58 8.71
C VAL A 46 -9.72 2.32 9.95
N GLY A 47 -9.91 3.64 9.81
CA GLY A 47 -10.43 4.47 10.89
C GLY A 47 -11.95 4.55 10.87
N VAL A 48 -12.57 4.46 12.05
CA VAL A 48 -14.01 4.64 12.22
C VAL A 48 -14.27 5.78 13.22
N LYS A 49 -15.50 6.28 13.25
CA LYS A 49 -15.88 7.32 14.21
C LYS A 49 -15.67 6.82 15.65
N LYS A 50 -15.10 7.67 16.51
CA LYS A 50 -14.89 7.35 17.92
C LYS A 50 -16.21 6.87 18.58
N GLY A 51 -16.15 5.75 19.28
CA GLY A 51 -17.29 5.12 19.92
C GLY A 51 -18.01 4.09 19.04
N ASN A 52 -17.75 4.06 17.73
CA ASN A 52 -18.34 3.04 16.84
C ASN A 52 -17.51 1.75 16.83
N THR A 53 -17.39 1.14 18.00
CA THR A 53 -16.63 -0.10 18.19
C THR A 53 -17.25 -1.29 17.48
N GLU A 54 -18.58 -1.31 17.36
CA GLU A 54 -19.30 -2.36 16.65
C GLU A 54 -18.87 -2.44 15.17
N LEU A 55 -18.78 -1.29 14.49
CA LEU A 55 -18.31 -1.24 13.11
C LEU A 55 -16.84 -1.65 13.01
N ALA A 56 -15.99 -1.15 13.90
CA ALA A 56 -14.57 -1.52 13.93
C ALA A 56 -14.38 -3.02 14.10
N ASP A 57 -15.09 -3.63 15.03
CA ASP A 57 -15.03 -5.07 15.30
C ASP A 57 -15.56 -5.88 14.10
N ALA A 58 -16.64 -5.43 13.48
CA ALA A 58 -17.21 -6.09 12.29
C ALA A 58 -16.22 -6.07 11.11
N ILE A 59 -15.55 -4.96 10.86
CA ILE A 59 -14.54 -4.84 9.81
C ILE A 59 -13.36 -5.76 10.11
N THR A 60 -12.84 -5.73 11.33
CA THR A 60 -11.73 -6.58 11.75
C THR A 60 -12.06 -8.07 11.59
N LYS A 61 -13.23 -8.48 12.07
CA LYS A 61 -13.69 -9.86 11.96
C LYS A 61 -13.79 -10.30 10.49
N THR A 62 -14.42 -9.47 9.66
CA THR A 62 -14.59 -9.77 8.23
C THR A 62 -13.26 -9.87 7.51
N LEU A 63 -12.32 -8.97 7.79
CA LEU A 63 -10.98 -9.04 7.20
C LEU A 63 -10.23 -10.31 7.58
N LYS A 64 -10.37 -10.76 8.83
CA LYS A 64 -9.78 -12.04 9.28
C LYS A 64 -10.41 -13.23 8.56
N GLU A 65 -11.73 -13.25 8.42
CA GLU A 65 -12.44 -14.29 7.65
C GLU A 65 -12.00 -14.31 6.18
N MET A 66 -11.83 -13.14 5.56
CA MET A 66 -11.32 -13.03 4.19
C MET A 66 -9.88 -13.51 4.07
N ASN A 67 -9.07 -13.35 5.11
CA ASN A 67 -7.72 -13.92 5.15
C ASN A 67 -7.77 -15.45 5.21
N GLU A 68 -8.63 -15.99 6.06
CA GLU A 68 -8.77 -17.45 6.25
C GLU A 68 -9.29 -18.16 5.00
N ASP A 69 -10.22 -17.54 4.27
CA ASP A 69 -10.81 -18.13 3.07
C ASP A 69 -9.98 -17.91 1.77
N GLY A 70 -8.85 -17.24 1.88
CA GLY A 70 -7.96 -16.97 0.75
C GLY A 70 -8.30 -15.74 -0.07
N THR A 71 -9.33 -14.99 0.28
CA THR A 71 -9.76 -13.79 -0.47
C THR A 71 -8.68 -12.72 -0.47
N ILE A 72 -8.03 -12.47 0.68
CA ILE A 72 -6.97 -11.45 0.80
C ILE A 72 -5.77 -11.81 -0.11
N GLU A 73 -5.35 -13.06 -0.08
CA GLU A 73 -4.24 -13.53 -0.92
C GLU A 73 -4.55 -13.34 -2.41
N LYS A 74 -5.75 -13.70 -2.83
CA LYS A 74 -6.21 -13.51 -4.22
C LYS A 74 -6.26 -12.04 -4.63
N LEU A 75 -6.69 -11.15 -3.73
CA LEU A 75 -6.67 -9.72 -3.99
C LEU A 75 -5.26 -9.18 -4.14
N CYS A 76 -4.33 -9.64 -3.31
CA CYS A 76 -2.93 -9.27 -3.44
C CYS A 76 -2.33 -9.73 -4.78
N GLU A 77 -2.65 -10.94 -5.21
CA GLU A 77 -2.24 -11.45 -6.52
C GLU A 77 -2.82 -10.62 -7.66
N LYS A 78 -4.12 -10.30 -7.58
CA LYS A 78 -4.81 -9.50 -8.60
C LYS A 78 -4.17 -8.12 -8.80
N TYR A 79 -3.70 -7.50 -7.74
CA TYR A 79 -3.13 -6.17 -7.76
C TYR A 79 -1.61 -6.15 -7.55
N ALA A 80 -0.95 -7.27 -7.79
CA ALA A 80 0.50 -7.40 -7.61
C ALA A 80 1.29 -6.42 -8.48
N GLU A 81 0.80 -6.09 -9.68
CA GLU A 81 1.44 -5.11 -10.56
C GLU A 81 1.52 -3.70 -9.97
N TYR A 82 0.65 -3.40 -9.01
CA TYR A 82 0.66 -2.13 -8.26
C TYR A 82 1.42 -2.21 -6.93
N GLY A 83 2.14 -3.31 -6.73
CA GLY A 83 3.00 -3.48 -5.57
C GLY A 83 2.35 -4.16 -4.36
N LEU A 84 1.11 -4.63 -4.47
CA LEU A 84 0.50 -5.40 -3.38
C LEU A 84 1.17 -6.76 -3.23
N SER A 85 1.43 -7.15 -1.98
CA SER A 85 2.01 -8.44 -1.65
C SER A 85 1.36 -8.99 -0.37
N TYR A 86 0.97 -10.25 -0.40
CA TYR A 86 0.39 -10.91 0.77
C TYR A 86 1.39 -10.99 1.94
N THR A 87 2.69 -10.96 1.66
CA THR A 87 3.71 -10.93 2.71
C THR A 87 3.62 -9.71 3.61
N ASN A 88 3.01 -8.63 3.12
CA ASN A 88 2.79 -7.40 3.87
C ASN A 88 1.47 -7.39 4.67
N TRP A 89 0.65 -8.42 4.52
CA TRP A 89 -0.60 -8.54 5.27
C TRP A 89 -0.31 -8.97 6.71
N ILE A 90 -0.75 -8.16 7.67
CA ILE A 90 -0.44 -8.38 9.09
C ILE A 90 -1.63 -8.83 9.93
N LEU A 91 -2.86 -8.61 9.47
CA LEU A 91 -4.06 -8.99 10.19
C LEU A 91 -4.43 -10.45 9.87
N LYS A 92 -4.03 -11.34 10.77
CA LYS A 92 -4.23 -12.79 10.61
C LYS A 92 -5.05 -13.40 11.73
#